data_2ac036d30c9185eca949f327790bcba8
#
_entry.id   2ac036d30c9185eca949f327790bcba8
#
_cell.length_a   1.000
_cell.length_b   1.000
_cell.length_c   1.000
_cell.angle_alpha   90.00
_cell.angle_beta   90.00
_cell.angle_gamma   90.00
#
_symmetry.space_group_name_H-M   'P 1'
#
loop_
_entity.id
_entity.type
_entity.pdbx_description
1 polymer ?
#
loop_
_entity_poly.entity_id
_entity_poly.type
_entity_poly.pdbx_seq_one_letter_code
_entity_poly.pdbx_strand_id
1 'polypeptide(L)'
;MADAPKTFNPWNLKNKDITTQDVESIMHRYGSPGFKVRELRWFAQACIHKSYVDRPEVWAEQNSEQMIMAERPAGCLALKEKDNEELEFAGDSVLSAIVGKYLKMRYPGEGEGFLTSLRTQIVNNNMLGELAKKMGFAPYLVLSRHVEEICEGRSNLRILGSMLEAWIDAIMEHEGNEGAA
;
A
#
# COMPACT_ATOMS: atom_id res chain seq x y z
N MET A 1 -39.71 13.33 -11.29
CA MET A 1 -39.42 13.01 -9.88
C MET A 1 -37.91 13.08 -9.76
N ALA A 2 -37.38 13.93 -8.90
CA ALA A 2 -35.93 13.93 -8.66
C ALA A 2 -35.59 12.64 -7.92
N ASP A 3 -34.63 11.86 -8.43
CA ASP A 3 -34.15 10.68 -7.76
C ASP A 3 -33.58 11.04 -6.38
N ALA A 4 -33.81 10.17 -5.40
CA ALA A 4 -33.24 10.37 -4.07
C ALA A 4 -31.71 10.40 -4.16
N PRO A 5 -31.03 11.29 -3.39
CA PRO A 5 -29.57 11.39 -3.45
C PRO A 5 -28.91 10.06 -3.12
N LYS A 6 -27.91 9.66 -3.92
CA LYS A 6 -27.14 8.44 -3.70
C LYS A 6 -26.26 8.62 -2.47
N THR A 7 -26.27 7.63 -1.58
CA THR A 7 -25.43 7.64 -0.36
C THR A 7 -24.13 6.89 -0.63
N PHE A 8 -23.00 7.58 -0.48
CA PHE A 8 -21.68 6.96 -0.48
C PHE A 8 -21.28 6.55 0.93
N ASN A 9 -20.93 5.29 1.12
CA ASN A 9 -20.52 4.73 2.40
C ASN A 9 -19.13 4.10 2.32
N PRO A 10 -18.06 4.84 2.64
CA PRO A 10 -16.69 4.32 2.65
C PRO A 10 -16.34 3.56 3.94
N TRP A 11 -17.13 3.70 5.00
CA TRP A 11 -16.78 3.29 6.35
C TRP A 11 -16.60 1.78 6.49
N ASN A 12 -15.41 1.39 6.94
CA ASN A 12 -15.02 -0.01 7.08
C ASN A 12 -14.51 -0.26 8.51
N LEU A 13 -15.28 -1.01 9.30
CA LEU A 13 -14.96 -1.35 10.70
C LEU A 13 -13.74 -2.27 10.84
N LYS A 14 -13.29 -2.92 9.75
CA LYS A 14 -12.10 -3.77 9.77
C LYS A 14 -10.80 -2.98 9.68
N ASN A 15 -10.88 -1.70 9.29
CA ASN A 15 -9.71 -0.84 9.23
C ASN A 15 -9.14 -0.56 10.62
N LYS A 16 -7.83 -0.66 10.73
CA LYS A 16 -7.08 -0.28 11.92
C LYS A 16 -5.78 0.41 11.51
N ASP A 17 -5.33 1.36 12.31
CA ASP A 17 -4.02 1.94 12.11
C ASP A 17 -2.93 0.93 12.50
N ILE A 18 -1.83 0.93 11.73
CA ILE A 18 -0.64 0.17 12.07
C ILE A 18 0.11 0.88 13.21
N THR A 19 0.73 0.10 14.09
CA THR A 19 1.50 0.63 15.21
C THR A 19 3.02 0.47 14.99
N THR A 20 3.82 1.22 15.73
CA THR A 20 5.28 1.06 15.77
C THR A 20 5.68 -0.38 16.05
N GLN A 21 5.02 -1.03 17.01
CA GLN A 21 5.30 -2.42 17.36
C GLN A 21 4.98 -3.39 16.22
N ASP A 22 3.90 -3.15 15.46
CA ASP A 22 3.54 -3.96 14.29
C ASP A 22 4.63 -3.87 13.23
N VAL A 23 5.07 -2.65 12.90
CA VAL A 23 6.14 -2.40 11.91
C VAL A 23 7.43 -3.09 12.35
N GLU A 24 7.89 -2.84 13.57
CA GLU A 24 9.12 -3.46 14.11
C GLU A 24 9.01 -5.00 14.08
N SER A 25 7.87 -5.55 14.45
CA SER A 25 7.64 -7.01 14.43
C SER A 25 7.75 -7.61 13.03
N ILE A 26 7.22 -6.92 12.02
CA ILE A 26 7.33 -7.33 10.61
C ILE A 26 8.81 -7.25 10.18
N MET A 27 9.46 -6.12 10.40
CA MET A 27 10.85 -5.90 10.00
C MET A 27 11.81 -6.89 10.67
N HIS A 28 11.65 -7.17 11.95
CA HIS A 28 12.48 -8.14 12.68
C HIS A 28 12.31 -9.56 12.12
N ARG A 29 11.10 -9.94 11.76
CA ARG A 29 10.81 -11.27 11.21
C ARG A 29 11.43 -11.46 9.82
N TYR A 30 11.51 -10.42 9.02
CA TYR A 30 11.91 -10.48 7.62
C TYR A 30 13.28 -9.86 7.31
N GLY A 31 14.19 -9.85 8.25
CA GLY A 31 15.60 -9.65 7.99
C GLY A 31 16.26 -8.45 8.65
N SER A 32 15.53 -7.64 9.41
CA SER A 32 16.06 -6.45 10.08
C SER A 32 15.85 -6.49 11.60
N PRO A 33 16.52 -7.41 12.34
CA PRO A 33 16.24 -7.62 13.76
C PRO A 33 16.55 -6.42 14.66
N GLY A 34 17.32 -5.45 14.18
CA GLY A 34 17.63 -4.22 14.89
C GLY A 34 16.81 -3.00 14.46
N PHE A 35 15.86 -3.19 13.54
CA PHE A 35 15.09 -2.07 13.01
C PHE A 35 14.25 -1.39 14.11
N LYS A 36 14.31 -0.07 14.14
CA LYS A 36 13.55 0.79 15.06
C LYS A 36 12.79 1.86 14.28
N VAL A 37 11.49 1.96 14.54
CA VAL A 37 10.65 2.96 13.90
C VAL A 37 10.87 4.31 14.56
N ARG A 38 11.34 5.29 13.79
CA ARG A 38 11.44 6.70 14.18
C ARG A 38 10.27 7.51 13.66
N GLU A 39 9.86 7.24 12.41
CA GLU A 39 8.77 7.93 11.74
C GLU A 39 7.70 6.92 11.25
N LEU A 40 6.67 6.72 12.07
CA LEU A 40 5.59 5.80 11.77
C LEU A 40 4.74 6.24 10.55
N ARG A 41 4.72 7.55 10.24
CA ARG A 41 3.85 8.13 9.20
C ARG A 41 4.02 7.46 7.84
N TRP A 42 5.24 7.12 7.44
CA TRP A 42 5.52 6.50 6.15
C TRP A 42 4.91 5.10 6.03
N PHE A 43 5.08 4.29 7.07
CA PHE A 43 4.49 2.95 7.13
C PHE A 43 2.97 3.00 7.25
N ALA A 44 2.44 3.98 7.97
CA ALA A 44 0.99 4.20 8.05
C ALA A 44 0.42 4.59 6.68
N GLN A 45 1.07 5.50 5.94
CA GLN A 45 0.66 5.90 4.59
C GLN A 45 0.74 4.72 3.61
N ALA A 46 1.78 3.89 3.67
CA ALA A 46 1.91 2.70 2.83
C ALA A 46 0.73 1.72 2.97
N CYS A 47 0.03 1.74 4.10
CA CYS A 47 -1.15 0.90 4.34
C CYS A 47 -2.45 1.47 3.74
N ILE A 48 -2.48 2.73 3.27
CA ILE A 48 -3.73 3.41 2.89
C ILE A 48 -3.99 3.25 1.40
N HIS A 49 -5.04 2.50 1.06
CA HIS A 49 -5.52 2.39 -0.31
C HIS A 49 -6.31 3.66 -0.69
N LYS A 50 -6.18 4.11 -1.95
CA LYS A 50 -6.86 5.31 -2.48
C LYS A 50 -8.37 5.38 -2.24
N SER A 51 -9.03 4.25 -2.05
CA SER A 51 -10.45 4.20 -1.76
C SER A 51 -10.84 4.73 -0.38
N TYR A 52 -9.87 4.99 0.51
CA TYR A 52 -10.12 5.49 1.87
C TYR A 52 -9.55 6.89 2.11
N VAL A 53 -9.38 7.65 1.03
CA VAL A 53 -8.94 9.05 1.09
C VAL A 53 -10.12 9.97 0.89
N ASP A 54 -10.14 11.09 1.61
CA ASP A 54 -11.15 12.14 1.45
C ASP A 54 -10.82 12.94 0.18
N ARG A 55 -11.65 12.79 -0.84
CA ARG A 55 -11.52 13.45 -2.14
C ARG A 55 -12.86 14.03 -2.59
N PRO A 56 -13.36 15.07 -1.88
CA PRO A 56 -14.67 15.62 -2.17
C PRO A 56 -14.82 16.14 -3.61
N GLU A 57 -13.75 16.68 -4.21
CA GLU A 57 -13.75 17.14 -5.59
C GLU A 57 -13.98 16.00 -6.59
N VAL A 58 -13.34 14.85 -6.38
CA VAL A 58 -13.49 13.66 -7.25
C VAL A 58 -14.92 13.11 -7.18
N TRP A 59 -15.54 13.19 -6.02
CA TRP A 59 -16.93 12.80 -5.84
C TRP A 59 -17.90 13.75 -6.57
N ALA A 60 -17.60 15.05 -6.55
CA ALA A 60 -18.40 16.06 -7.24
C ALA A 60 -18.28 15.99 -8.77
N GLU A 61 -17.09 15.66 -9.30
CA GLU A 61 -16.86 15.58 -10.75
C GLU A 61 -17.41 14.30 -11.38
N GLN A 62 -17.34 13.16 -10.67
CA GLN A 62 -17.79 11.87 -11.20
C GLN A 62 -19.31 11.68 -11.18
N ASN A 63 -20.02 12.48 -10.42
CA ASN A 63 -21.47 12.40 -10.31
C ASN A 63 -22.12 13.75 -10.47
N SER A 64 -22.83 13.94 -11.58
CA SER A 64 -23.80 15.02 -11.78
C SER A 64 -25.03 14.95 -10.83
N GLU A 65 -25.07 13.93 -9.96
CA GLU A 65 -26.10 13.70 -8.95
C GLU A 65 -25.51 14.01 -7.56
N GLN A 66 -26.26 14.74 -6.73
CA GLN A 66 -25.88 15.03 -5.35
C GLN A 66 -25.61 13.72 -4.61
N MET A 67 -24.32 13.45 -4.31
CA MET A 67 -23.94 12.31 -3.49
C MET A 67 -23.77 12.76 -2.05
N ILE A 68 -24.39 12.08 -1.12
CA ILE A 68 -24.31 12.35 0.32
C ILE A 68 -23.42 11.28 0.95
N MET A 69 -22.40 11.72 1.69
CA MET A 69 -21.58 10.78 2.47
C MET A 69 -22.37 10.28 3.68
N ALA A 70 -22.35 8.97 3.90
CA ALA A 70 -22.95 8.37 5.09
C ALA A 70 -22.24 8.87 6.35
N GLU A 71 -22.99 8.99 7.44
CA GLU A 71 -22.42 9.32 8.74
C GLU A 71 -21.40 8.26 9.16
N ARG A 72 -20.28 8.71 9.75
CA ARG A 72 -19.21 7.82 10.19
C ARG A 72 -19.66 7.05 11.42
N PRO A 73 -19.72 5.70 11.37
CA PRO A 73 -20.05 4.88 12.54
C PRO A 73 -18.98 5.02 13.64
N ALA A 74 -19.40 4.87 14.89
CA ALA A 74 -18.47 4.78 16.01
C ALA A 74 -17.50 3.61 15.79
N GLY A 75 -16.22 3.85 16.05
CA GLY A 75 -15.16 2.85 15.85
C GLY A 75 -14.56 2.76 14.45
N CYS A 76 -15.14 3.42 13.44
CA CYS A 76 -14.48 3.56 12.14
C CYS A 76 -13.36 4.61 12.18
N LEU A 77 -12.26 4.35 11.49
CA LEU A 77 -11.22 5.35 11.24
C LEU A 77 -11.82 6.52 10.43
N ALA A 78 -11.29 7.72 10.63
CA ALA A 78 -11.55 8.83 9.71
C ALA A 78 -10.93 8.54 8.33
N LEU A 79 -11.49 9.13 7.28
CA LEU A 79 -10.83 9.15 5.98
C LEU A 79 -9.45 9.79 6.11
N LYS A 80 -8.53 9.34 5.28
CA LYS A 80 -7.14 9.79 5.31
C LYS A 80 -6.93 10.92 4.30
N GLU A 81 -5.86 11.67 4.46
CA GLU A 81 -5.51 12.78 3.55
C GLU A 81 -4.74 12.29 2.32
N LYS A 82 -3.90 11.26 2.51
CA LYS A 82 -3.04 10.69 1.47
C LYS A 82 -3.18 9.18 1.41
N ASP A 83 -3.09 8.65 0.20
CA ASP A 83 -2.96 7.22 -0.08
C ASP A 83 -1.50 6.81 -0.25
N ASN A 84 -1.30 5.58 -0.68
CA ASN A 84 0.00 4.98 -0.90
C ASN A 84 0.52 5.07 -2.34
N GLU A 85 -0.20 5.69 -3.28
CA GLU A 85 0.16 5.67 -4.71
C GLU A 85 1.52 6.33 -4.99
N GLU A 86 1.86 7.43 -4.30
CA GLU A 86 3.18 8.08 -4.43
C GLU A 86 4.32 7.17 -3.95
N LEU A 87 4.12 6.51 -2.79
CA LEU A 87 5.10 5.57 -2.23
C LEU A 87 5.20 4.30 -3.09
N GLU A 88 4.07 3.79 -3.62
CA GLU A 88 4.03 2.65 -4.56
C GLU A 88 4.89 2.94 -5.79
N PHE A 89 4.70 4.11 -6.41
CA PHE A 89 5.46 4.52 -7.61
C PHE A 89 6.97 4.57 -7.36
N ALA A 90 7.39 5.18 -6.25
CA ALA A 90 8.80 5.27 -5.88
C ALA A 90 9.37 3.89 -5.49
N GLY A 91 8.61 3.12 -4.72
CA GLY A 91 9.00 1.78 -4.26
C GLY A 91 9.16 0.76 -5.38
N ASP A 92 8.31 0.78 -6.41
CA ASP A 92 8.50 -0.04 -7.63
C ASP A 92 9.86 0.25 -8.28
N SER A 93 10.22 1.53 -8.41
CA SER A 93 11.49 1.94 -8.99
C SER A 93 12.68 1.43 -8.17
N VAL A 94 12.62 1.56 -6.84
CA VAL A 94 13.65 1.06 -5.91
C VAL A 94 13.76 -0.46 -6.00
N LEU A 95 12.63 -1.16 -5.92
CA LEU A 95 12.59 -2.62 -6.02
C LEU A 95 13.18 -3.13 -7.33
N SER A 96 12.80 -2.53 -8.45
CA SER A 96 13.30 -2.86 -9.78
C SER A 96 14.81 -2.67 -9.88
N ALA A 97 15.36 -1.61 -9.29
CA ALA A 97 16.80 -1.35 -9.26
C ALA A 97 17.56 -2.39 -8.40
N ILE A 98 17.06 -2.69 -7.21
CA ILE A 98 17.66 -3.66 -6.28
C ILE A 98 17.67 -5.06 -6.91
N VAL A 99 16.51 -5.51 -7.43
CA VAL A 99 16.40 -6.83 -8.06
C VAL A 99 17.26 -6.92 -9.31
N GLY A 100 17.29 -5.88 -10.15
CA GLY A 100 18.15 -5.85 -11.34
C GLY A 100 19.61 -5.97 -10.98
N LYS A 101 20.08 -5.24 -9.96
CA LYS A 101 21.46 -5.33 -9.47
C LYS A 101 21.77 -6.71 -8.90
N TYR A 102 20.87 -7.27 -8.11
CA TYR A 102 21.01 -8.62 -7.55
C TYR A 102 21.13 -9.68 -8.65
N LEU A 103 20.26 -9.65 -9.65
CA LEU A 103 20.27 -10.60 -10.75
C LEU A 103 21.57 -10.52 -11.57
N LYS A 104 22.04 -9.30 -11.88
CA LYS A 104 23.33 -9.10 -12.55
C LYS A 104 24.49 -9.72 -11.79
N MET A 105 24.49 -9.61 -10.46
CA MET A 105 25.54 -10.21 -9.62
C MET A 105 25.41 -11.72 -9.50
N ARG A 106 24.16 -12.22 -9.47
CA ARG A 106 23.88 -13.65 -9.29
C ARG A 106 24.11 -14.48 -10.54
N TYR A 107 23.95 -13.87 -11.73
CA TYR A 107 24.07 -14.48 -13.04
C TYR A 107 25.07 -13.73 -13.92
N PRO A 108 26.38 -13.77 -13.57
CA PRO A 108 27.40 -13.09 -14.34
C PRO A 108 27.56 -13.74 -15.74
N GLY A 109 27.61 -12.89 -16.76
CA GLY A 109 27.76 -13.35 -18.15
C GLY A 109 26.44 -13.59 -18.90
N GLU A 110 25.30 -13.59 -18.21
CA GLU A 110 23.99 -13.68 -18.85
C GLU A 110 23.61 -12.37 -19.54
N GLY A 111 22.94 -12.47 -20.70
CA GLY A 111 22.51 -11.32 -21.48
C GLY A 111 21.33 -10.57 -20.86
N GLU A 112 21.14 -9.34 -21.33
CA GLU A 112 20.06 -8.43 -20.88
C GLU A 112 18.66 -9.08 -20.99
N GLY A 113 18.36 -9.80 -22.08
CA GLY A 113 17.07 -10.45 -22.28
C GLY A 113 16.75 -11.50 -21.21
N PHE A 114 17.75 -12.31 -20.80
CA PHE A 114 17.59 -13.27 -19.70
C PHE A 114 17.32 -12.57 -18.36
N LEU A 115 18.12 -11.56 -18.02
CA LEU A 115 17.98 -10.82 -16.77
C LEU A 115 16.64 -10.09 -16.68
N THR A 116 16.18 -9.49 -17.78
CA THR A 116 14.87 -8.82 -17.86
C THR A 116 13.72 -9.80 -17.72
N SER A 117 13.78 -10.95 -18.40
CA SER A 117 12.76 -12.00 -18.26
C SER A 117 12.66 -12.50 -16.82
N LEU A 118 13.79 -12.76 -16.18
CA LEU A 118 13.83 -13.24 -14.81
C LEU A 118 13.31 -12.18 -13.81
N ARG A 119 13.69 -10.90 -14.01
CA ARG A 119 13.17 -9.80 -13.20
C ARG A 119 11.64 -9.73 -13.26
N THR A 120 11.06 -9.79 -14.47
CA THR A 120 9.60 -9.75 -14.67
C THR A 120 8.89 -10.91 -13.98
N GLN A 121 9.51 -12.07 -13.88
CA GLN A 121 8.96 -13.20 -13.15
C GLN A 121 9.00 -13.02 -11.62
N ILE A 122 9.97 -12.28 -11.10
CA ILE A 122 10.15 -12.02 -9.66
C ILE A 122 9.35 -10.80 -9.23
N VAL A 123 9.41 -9.72 -10.02
CA VAL A 123 8.77 -8.43 -9.73
C VAL A 123 7.48 -8.33 -10.55
N ASN A 124 6.42 -8.93 -10.05
CA ASN A 124 5.08 -8.79 -10.62
C ASN A 124 4.03 -8.79 -9.49
N ASN A 125 2.89 -8.20 -9.76
CA ASN A 125 1.83 -7.98 -8.77
C ASN A 125 1.40 -9.26 -8.03
N ASN A 126 1.36 -10.41 -8.70
CA ASN A 126 0.98 -11.66 -8.05
C ASN A 126 2.04 -12.13 -7.07
N MET A 127 3.30 -12.12 -7.47
CA MET A 127 4.42 -12.54 -6.61
C MET A 127 4.57 -11.59 -5.42
N LEU A 128 4.52 -10.28 -5.66
CA LEU A 128 4.60 -9.28 -4.60
C LEU A 128 3.40 -9.37 -3.65
N GLY A 129 2.21 -9.61 -4.18
CA GLY A 129 0.99 -9.80 -3.38
C GLY A 129 1.06 -11.04 -2.49
N GLU A 130 1.56 -12.18 -3.01
CA GLU A 130 1.77 -13.39 -2.21
C GLU A 130 2.82 -13.17 -1.13
N LEU A 131 3.89 -12.42 -1.43
CA LEU A 131 4.90 -12.06 -0.44
C LEU A 131 4.31 -11.17 0.66
N ALA A 132 3.58 -10.11 0.29
CA ALA A 132 2.89 -9.22 1.24
C ALA A 132 1.92 -10.00 2.14
N LYS A 133 1.18 -10.93 1.56
CA LYS A 133 0.28 -11.81 2.30
C LYS A 133 1.03 -12.68 3.33
N LYS A 134 2.15 -13.29 2.92
CA LYS A 134 3.02 -14.07 3.82
C LYS A 134 3.66 -13.21 4.91
N MET A 135 3.97 -11.95 4.61
CA MET A 135 4.48 -10.99 5.58
C MET A 135 3.41 -10.52 6.58
N GLY A 136 2.14 -10.83 6.33
CA GLY A 136 1.04 -10.50 7.23
C GLY A 136 0.54 -9.07 7.06
N PHE A 137 0.63 -8.47 5.88
CA PHE A 137 0.22 -7.09 5.61
C PHE A 137 -1.29 -6.90 5.56
N ALA A 138 -2.04 -7.93 5.13
CA ALA A 138 -3.48 -7.84 4.91
C ALA A 138 -4.29 -7.21 6.06
N PRO A 139 -4.03 -7.50 7.35
CA PRO A 139 -4.76 -6.88 8.46
C PRO A 139 -4.58 -5.37 8.59
N TYR A 140 -3.51 -4.81 8.03
CA TYR A 140 -3.16 -3.39 8.13
C TYR A 140 -3.63 -2.55 6.95
N LEU A 141 -4.15 -3.18 5.87
CA LEU A 141 -4.75 -2.44 4.77
C LEU A 141 -5.92 -1.59 5.26
N VAL A 142 -5.88 -0.30 4.91
CA VAL A 142 -6.95 0.67 5.16
C VAL A 142 -7.64 0.95 3.84
N LEU A 143 -8.87 0.47 3.67
CA LEU A 143 -9.63 0.52 2.42
C LEU A 143 -11.13 0.68 2.66
N SER A 144 -11.85 1.17 1.65
CA SER A 144 -13.28 1.40 1.77
C SER A 144 -14.06 0.08 1.90
N ARG A 145 -15.25 0.20 2.47
CA ARG A 145 -16.20 -0.91 2.58
C ARG A 145 -16.45 -1.59 1.22
N HIS A 146 -16.62 -0.81 0.17
CA HIS A 146 -16.85 -1.35 -1.18
C HIS A 146 -15.66 -2.22 -1.64
N VAL A 147 -14.43 -1.74 -1.50
CA VAL A 147 -13.23 -2.50 -1.87
C VAL A 147 -13.06 -3.73 -0.98
N GLU A 148 -13.41 -3.63 0.31
CA GLU A 148 -13.39 -4.77 1.24
C GLU A 148 -14.34 -5.89 0.83
N GLU A 149 -15.61 -5.54 0.59
CA GLU A 149 -16.70 -6.51 0.45
C GLU A 149 -16.88 -7.01 -0.99
N ILE A 150 -16.66 -6.15 -1.99
CA ILE A 150 -16.93 -6.46 -3.40
C ILE A 150 -15.67 -6.86 -4.16
N CYS A 151 -14.54 -6.21 -3.86
CA CYS A 151 -13.27 -6.49 -4.53
C CYS A 151 -12.37 -7.44 -3.74
N GLU A 152 -12.85 -7.98 -2.62
CA GLU A 152 -12.06 -8.83 -1.70
C GLU A 152 -10.70 -8.20 -1.34
N GLY A 153 -10.68 -6.88 -1.08
CA GLY A 153 -9.48 -6.06 -1.08
C GLY A 153 -8.33 -6.58 -0.23
N ARG A 154 -8.61 -7.18 0.94
CA ARG A 154 -7.55 -7.75 1.81
C ARG A 154 -6.95 -9.06 1.30
N SER A 155 -7.57 -9.74 0.36
CA SER A 155 -7.04 -10.94 -0.31
C SER A 155 -6.59 -10.66 -1.74
N ASN A 156 -6.84 -9.45 -2.25
CA ASN A 156 -6.46 -9.05 -3.60
C ASN A 156 -4.95 -8.86 -3.72
N LEU A 157 -4.31 -9.72 -4.49
CA LEU A 157 -2.85 -9.74 -4.64
C LEU A 157 -2.30 -8.44 -5.24
N ARG A 158 -3.06 -7.77 -6.10
CA ARG A 158 -2.62 -6.49 -6.67
C ARG A 158 -2.57 -5.41 -5.60
N ILE A 159 -3.61 -5.30 -4.76
CA ILE A 159 -3.65 -4.32 -3.66
C ILE A 159 -2.54 -4.61 -2.63
N LEU A 160 -2.32 -5.88 -2.32
CA LEU A 160 -1.24 -6.29 -1.42
C LEU A 160 0.14 -6.04 -2.02
N GLY A 161 0.31 -6.24 -3.32
CA GLY A 161 1.55 -5.93 -4.05
C GLY A 161 1.87 -4.44 -4.00
N SER A 162 0.89 -3.59 -4.34
CA SER A 162 1.02 -2.13 -4.23
C SER A 162 1.39 -1.67 -2.81
N MET A 163 0.80 -2.28 -1.79
CA MET A 163 1.18 -2.00 -0.39
C MET A 163 2.63 -2.40 -0.11
N LEU A 164 3.13 -3.51 -0.65
CA LEU A 164 4.52 -3.93 -0.46
C LEU A 164 5.50 -2.97 -1.15
N GLU A 165 5.20 -2.53 -2.37
CA GLU A 165 5.99 -1.52 -3.07
C GLU A 165 6.03 -0.21 -2.28
N ALA A 166 4.88 0.27 -1.81
CA ALA A 166 4.80 1.45 -0.95
C ALA A 166 5.56 1.27 0.38
N TRP A 167 5.60 0.05 0.91
CA TRP A 167 6.38 -0.25 2.12
C TRP A 167 7.88 -0.16 1.88
N ILE A 168 8.35 -0.55 0.70
CA ILE A 168 9.76 -0.43 0.32
C ILE A 168 10.19 1.04 0.31
N ASP A 169 9.37 1.91 -0.30
CA ASP A 169 9.67 3.34 -0.26
C ASP A 169 9.54 3.94 1.14
N ALA A 170 8.56 3.49 1.93
CA ALA A 170 8.45 3.88 3.34
C ALA A 170 9.72 3.57 4.15
N ILE A 171 10.43 2.47 3.83
CA ILE A 171 11.75 2.16 4.42
C ILE A 171 12.79 3.17 3.93
N MET A 172 12.80 3.50 2.64
CA MET A 172 13.76 4.46 2.08
C MET A 172 13.59 5.85 2.68
N GLU A 173 12.35 6.33 2.78
CA GLU A 173 12.02 7.60 3.41
C GLU A 173 12.39 7.63 4.91
N HIS A 174 12.16 6.52 5.60
CA HIS A 174 12.52 6.37 7.00
C HIS A 174 14.04 6.38 7.23
N GLU A 175 14.83 5.74 6.35
CA GLU A 175 16.29 5.69 6.44
C GLU A 175 16.97 6.93 5.83
N GLY A 176 16.38 7.51 4.77
CA GLY A 176 16.94 8.65 4.03
C GLY A 176 17.05 9.94 4.83
N ASN A 177 16.23 10.11 5.86
CA ASN A 177 16.29 11.24 6.77
C ASN A 177 17.55 11.26 7.68
N GLU A 178 18.34 10.21 7.73
CA GLU A 178 19.65 10.19 8.41
C GLU A 178 20.80 10.70 7.54
N GLY A 179 20.68 10.63 6.22
CA GLY A 179 21.73 11.08 5.29
C GLY A 179 21.70 12.58 4.97
N ALA A 180 20.69 13.31 5.45
CA ALA A 180 20.47 14.73 5.19
C ALA A 180 20.73 15.64 6.42
N ALA A 181 21.20 15.10 7.53
CA ALA A 181 21.52 15.85 8.77
C ALA A 181 23.02 16.00 8.98
#